data_9427ea0d06e9ef60a1da8f33a26718e4
#
_entry.id   9427ea0d06e9ef60a1da8f33a26718e4
#
_cell.length_a   1.000
_cell.length_b   1.000
_cell.length_c   1.000
_cell.angle_alpha   90.00
_cell.angle_beta   90.00
_cell.angle_gamma   90.00
#
_symmetry.space_group_name_H-M   'P 1'
#
loop_
_entity.id
_entity.type
_entity.pdbx_description
1 polymer ?
#
loop_
_entity_poly.entity_id
_entity_poly.type
_entity_poly.pdbx_seq_one_letter_code
_entity_poly.pdbx_strand_id
1 'polypeptide(L)'
;MSRYAGGVSFVPRDDGWLVHTPGEDFLAVSAPEGARPDRPPLDDPDLTEVFTEEGVLEPIPVRRPGRVALTGDGPLFEAVGLLLEGAGLTTGDQDVAVRIAVSSWLRDELFRRLDAEARDTGAALHLGFAEGRRWYTGPFWTGPATASYEDLRSRRLAASPWPDELAAHWAWLDSGGAPEAGPSPAVGAHVAAALIVADVWAYLHDREAPGTGVQAGFDPATGLLNRHLVLPVPGGLMVEQP
;
A
#
# COMPACT_ATOMS: atom_id res chain seq x y z
N MET A 1 15.45 -18.95 7.21
CA MET A 1 16.39 -17.94 7.77
C MET A 1 15.55 -16.80 8.35
N SER A 2 15.86 -16.36 9.55
CA SER A 2 15.14 -15.29 10.24
C SER A 2 16.11 -14.16 10.58
N ARG A 3 15.58 -12.96 10.82
CA ARG A 3 16.31 -11.79 11.32
C ARG A 3 15.52 -11.14 12.43
N TYR A 4 16.14 -10.28 13.21
CA TYR A 4 15.39 -9.45 14.16
C TYR A 4 14.46 -8.50 13.43
N ALA A 5 13.22 -8.42 13.93
CA ALA A 5 12.21 -7.50 13.40
C ALA A 5 12.60 -6.04 13.68
N GLY A 6 12.08 -5.13 12.87
CA GLY A 6 12.30 -3.69 13.06
C GLY A 6 11.73 -3.23 14.42
N GLY A 7 12.47 -2.35 15.12
CA GLY A 7 12.07 -1.80 16.42
C GLY A 7 12.46 -2.66 17.64
N VAL A 8 12.96 -3.88 17.44
CA VAL A 8 13.48 -4.71 18.53
C VAL A 8 14.73 -4.10 19.15
N SER A 9 14.80 -4.08 20.46
CA SER A 9 16.01 -3.73 21.17
C SER A 9 16.29 -4.69 22.33
N PHE A 10 17.57 -4.86 22.66
CA PHE A 10 18.05 -5.73 23.73
C PHE A 10 18.73 -4.90 24.78
N VAL A 11 18.18 -4.85 25.98
CA VAL A 11 18.77 -4.18 27.13
C VAL A 11 19.48 -5.23 27.99
N PRO A 12 20.83 -5.18 28.09
CA PRO A 12 21.56 -6.17 28.89
C PRO A 12 21.17 -6.10 30.36
N ARG A 13 21.09 -7.26 31.02
CA ARG A 13 20.89 -7.47 32.44
C ARG A 13 21.96 -8.42 32.97
N ASP A 14 22.09 -8.53 34.30
CA ASP A 14 23.08 -9.41 34.92
C ASP A 14 22.86 -10.88 34.57
N ASP A 15 21.59 -11.26 34.35
CA ASP A 15 21.14 -12.63 34.10
C ASP A 15 20.60 -12.88 32.67
N GLY A 16 20.74 -11.89 31.77
CA GLY A 16 20.23 -12.03 30.41
C GLY A 16 19.90 -10.70 29.73
N TRP A 17 18.70 -10.62 29.16
CA TRP A 17 18.25 -9.43 28.42
C TRP A 17 16.81 -9.07 28.78
N LEU A 18 16.51 -7.79 28.76
CA LEU A 18 15.16 -7.29 28.62
C LEU A 18 14.97 -6.94 27.13
N VAL A 19 14.09 -7.66 26.46
CA VAL A 19 13.81 -7.49 25.03
C VAL A 19 12.59 -6.60 24.88
N HIS A 20 12.75 -5.47 24.19
CA HIS A 20 11.61 -4.66 23.74
C HIS A 20 11.15 -5.17 22.39
N THR A 21 9.88 -5.57 22.30
CA THR A 21 9.29 -6.18 21.10
C THR A 21 8.76 -5.12 20.13
N PRO A 22 8.49 -5.46 18.87
CA PRO A 22 7.83 -4.55 17.91
C PRO A 22 6.41 -4.12 18.33
N GLY A 23 5.76 -4.90 19.21
CA GLY A 23 4.44 -4.59 19.78
C GLY A 23 4.50 -3.70 21.02
N GLU A 24 5.69 -3.12 21.34
CA GLU A 24 5.94 -2.27 22.50
C GLU A 24 5.83 -3.00 23.86
N ASP A 25 5.87 -4.34 23.85
CA ASP A 25 5.94 -5.18 25.04
C ASP A 25 7.38 -5.46 25.46
N PHE A 26 7.55 -6.00 26.68
CA PHE A 26 8.85 -6.37 27.25
C PHE A 26 8.90 -7.85 27.63
N LEU A 27 9.95 -8.54 27.17
CA LEU A 27 10.24 -9.92 27.54
C LEU A 27 11.52 -9.98 28.35
N ALA A 28 11.49 -10.65 29.51
CA ALA A 28 12.71 -10.98 30.25
C ALA A 28 13.24 -12.33 29.75
N VAL A 29 14.46 -12.33 29.22
CA VAL A 29 15.09 -13.53 28.64
C VAL A 29 16.38 -13.80 29.39
N SER A 30 16.49 -15.00 29.97
CA SER A 30 17.72 -15.44 30.64
C SER A 30 18.80 -15.77 29.62
N ALA A 31 20.03 -15.39 29.91
CA ALA A 31 21.16 -15.70 29.05
C ALA A 31 21.55 -17.19 29.18
N PRO A 32 21.77 -17.90 28.07
CA PRO A 32 22.44 -19.20 28.11
C PRO A 32 23.85 -19.07 28.67
N GLU A 33 24.34 -20.13 29.30
CA GLU A 33 25.69 -20.16 29.88
C GLU A 33 26.75 -19.81 28.82
N GLY A 34 27.58 -18.80 29.07
CA GLY A 34 28.61 -18.35 28.13
C GLY A 34 28.12 -17.39 27.04
N ALA A 35 26.86 -16.98 27.03
CA ALA A 35 26.34 -15.99 26.07
C ALA A 35 26.96 -14.60 26.25
N ARG A 36 27.11 -13.89 25.13
CA ARG A 36 27.58 -12.50 25.17
C ARG A 36 26.42 -11.56 25.53
N PRO A 37 26.67 -10.53 26.37
CA PRO A 37 25.62 -9.66 26.89
C PRO A 37 25.02 -8.68 25.90
N ASP A 38 25.60 -8.49 24.70
CA ASP A 38 25.14 -7.48 23.75
C ASP A 38 23.86 -7.89 22.98
N ARG A 39 23.67 -9.19 22.72
CA ARG A 39 22.43 -9.73 22.12
C ARG A 39 22.32 -11.23 22.29
N PRO A 40 21.08 -11.80 22.29
CA PRO A 40 20.88 -13.24 22.33
C PRO A 40 21.43 -13.97 21.08
N PRO A 41 21.92 -15.21 21.23
CA PRO A 41 22.30 -16.03 20.09
C PRO A 41 21.06 -16.47 19.30
N LEU A 42 21.11 -16.38 17.95
CA LEU A 42 20.04 -16.83 17.06
C LEU A 42 20.06 -18.33 16.76
N ASP A 43 21.05 -19.05 17.24
CA ASP A 43 21.23 -20.49 17.09
C ASP A 43 20.69 -21.31 18.29
N ASP A 44 20.16 -20.65 19.31
CA ASP A 44 19.44 -21.28 20.41
C ASP A 44 17.98 -21.58 19.96
N PRO A 45 17.60 -22.87 19.90
CA PRO A 45 16.27 -23.25 19.42
C PRO A 45 15.13 -22.72 20.31
N ASP A 46 15.30 -22.75 21.64
CA ASP A 46 14.27 -22.36 22.58
C ASP A 46 14.03 -20.85 22.51
N LEU A 47 15.09 -20.05 22.39
CA LEU A 47 14.99 -18.61 22.17
C LEU A 47 14.40 -18.28 20.80
N THR A 48 14.75 -19.05 19.77
CA THR A 48 14.23 -18.83 18.41
C THR A 48 12.71 -19.08 18.36
N GLU A 49 12.20 -20.09 19.07
CA GLU A 49 10.75 -20.37 19.15
C GLU A 49 10.03 -19.19 19.80
N VAL A 50 10.42 -18.81 21.02
CA VAL A 50 9.83 -17.69 21.77
C VAL A 50 9.91 -16.39 20.99
N PHE A 51 11.06 -16.08 20.40
CA PHE A 51 11.23 -14.85 19.61
C PHE A 51 10.40 -14.81 18.32
N THR A 52 10.07 -15.98 17.77
CA THR A 52 9.19 -16.07 16.61
C THR A 52 7.74 -15.85 17.03
N GLU A 53 7.30 -16.49 18.12
CA GLU A 53 5.94 -16.32 18.66
C GLU A 53 5.65 -14.88 19.09
N GLU A 54 6.63 -14.21 19.69
CA GLU A 54 6.52 -12.83 20.17
C GLU A 54 6.86 -11.78 19.11
N GLY A 55 7.05 -12.19 17.85
CA GLY A 55 7.34 -11.29 16.74
C GLY A 55 8.71 -10.58 16.80
N VAL A 56 9.59 -11.01 17.71
CA VAL A 56 10.98 -10.50 17.81
C VAL A 56 11.81 -10.94 16.61
N LEU A 57 11.53 -12.12 16.08
CA LEU A 57 12.11 -12.61 14.83
C LEU A 57 11.07 -12.59 13.72
N GLU A 58 11.52 -12.18 12.55
CA GLU A 58 10.74 -12.22 11.33
C GLU A 58 11.47 -13.01 10.24
N PRO A 59 10.74 -13.69 9.33
CA PRO A 59 11.35 -14.29 8.17
C PRO A 59 12.07 -13.23 7.34
N ILE A 60 13.24 -13.57 6.78
CA ILE A 60 13.88 -12.70 5.79
C ILE A 60 12.97 -12.68 4.57
N PRO A 61 12.38 -11.53 4.20
CA PRO A 61 11.45 -11.47 3.09
C PRO A 61 12.15 -11.82 1.79
N VAL A 62 11.53 -12.70 1.03
CA VAL A 62 11.96 -13.01 -0.34
C VAL A 62 11.34 -11.95 -1.25
N ARG A 63 12.18 -11.16 -1.90
CA ARG A 63 11.70 -10.14 -2.84
C ARG A 63 11.17 -10.81 -4.11
N ARG A 64 9.93 -10.50 -4.49
CA ARG A 64 9.39 -10.88 -5.80
C ARG A 64 10.21 -10.20 -6.90
N PRO A 65 10.52 -10.91 -7.98
CA PRO A 65 11.19 -10.28 -9.11
C PRO A 65 10.26 -9.29 -9.80
N GLY A 66 10.83 -8.32 -10.48
CA GLY A 66 10.10 -7.34 -11.27
C GLY A 66 10.33 -5.90 -10.82
N ARG A 67 9.85 -5.00 -11.65
CA ARG A 67 9.99 -3.55 -11.50
C ARG A 67 8.65 -2.90 -11.16
N VAL A 68 8.74 -1.66 -10.73
CA VAL A 68 7.57 -0.80 -10.52
C VAL A 68 7.46 0.15 -11.69
N ALA A 69 6.38 0.09 -12.46
CA ALA A 69 6.06 1.11 -13.45
C ALA A 69 5.25 2.22 -12.77
N LEU A 70 5.72 3.48 -12.90
CA LEU A 70 5.03 4.65 -12.38
C LEU A 70 4.52 5.51 -13.55
N THR A 71 3.22 5.76 -13.57
CA THR A 71 2.54 6.56 -14.62
C THR A 71 1.69 7.63 -13.95
N GLY A 72 1.67 8.83 -14.53
CA GLY A 72 0.80 9.89 -14.05
C GLY A 72 1.45 11.27 -14.05
N ASP A 73 0.91 12.14 -13.21
CA ASP A 73 1.32 13.55 -13.11
C ASP A 73 1.08 14.15 -11.73
N GLY A 74 1.64 15.36 -11.54
CA GLY A 74 1.41 16.23 -10.40
C GLY A 74 2.10 15.81 -9.11
N PRO A 75 1.73 16.45 -7.99
CA PRO A 75 2.46 16.32 -6.73
C PRO A 75 2.48 14.91 -6.15
N LEU A 76 1.45 14.10 -6.45
CA LEU A 76 1.42 12.71 -6.02
C LEU A 76 2.42 11.85 -6.80
N PHE A 77 2.56 12.08 -8.11
CA PHE A 77 3.55 11.40 -8.95
C PHE A 77 4.98 11.67 -8.45
N GLU A 78 5.30 12.95 -8.18
CA GLU A 78 6.61 13.34 -7.67
C GLU A 78 6.89 12.70 -6.30
N ALA A 79 5.92 12.73 -5.39
CA ALA A 79 6.05 12.15 -4.06
C ALA A 79 6.23 10.63 -4.09
N VAL A 80 5.49 9.92 -4.95
CA VAL A 80 5.64 8.47 -5.13
C VAL A 80 7.02 8.15 -5.70
N GLY A 81 7.49 8.87 -6.72
CA GLY A 81 8.81 8.67 -7.32
C GLY A 81 9.93 8.78 -6.29
N LEU A 82 9.91 9.83 -5.47
CA LEU A 82 10.87 10.06 -4.40
C LEU A 82 10.88 8.93 -3.36
N LEU A 83 9.70 8.47 -2.94
CA LEU A 83 9.59 7.41 -1.95
C LEU A 83 9.98 6.04 -2.51
N LEU A 84 9.71 5.74 -3.78
CA LEU A 84 10.18 4.51 -4.43
C LEU A 84 11.71 4.45 -4.44
N GLU A 85 12.37 5.55 -4.79
CA GLU A 85 13.83 5.66 -4.75
C GLU A 85 14.35 5.44 -3.33
N GLY A 86 13.80 6.14 -2.34
CA GLY A 86 14.17 6.01 -0.93
C GLY A 86 13.94 4.60 -0.36
N ALA A 87 12.94 3.87 -0.86
CA ALA A 87 12.67 2.48 -0.51
C ALA A 87 13.55 1.47 -1.25
N GLY A 88 14.44 1.89 -2.17
CA GLY A 88 15.29 1.03 -2.97
C GLY A 88 14.50 0.18 -3.98
N LEU A 89 13.32 0.62 -4.40
CA LEU A 89 12.50 -0.06 -5.39
C LEU A 89 12.93 0.34 -6.81
N THR A 90 13.18 -0.67 -7.64
CA THR A 90 13.62 -0.43 -9.02
C THR A 90 12.44 -0.07 -9.90
N THR A 91 12.49 1.10 -10.53
CA THR A 91 11.48 1.56 -11.49
C THR A 91 11.82 1.17 -12.92
N GLY A 92 10.79 1.04 -13.79
CA GLY A 92 10.95 0.78 -15.23
C GLY A 92 9.74 0.08 -15.84
N ASP A 93 9.70 0.05 -17.18
CA ASP A 93 8.55 -0.46 -17.95
C ASP A 93 8.72 -1.90 -18.47
N GLN A 94 9.85 -2.53 -18.16
CA GLN A 94 10.10 -3.94 -18.50
C GLN A 94 9.97 -4.81 -17.26
N ASP A 95 9.43 -6.01 -17.42
CA ASP A 95 9.25 -6.99 -16.33
C ASP A 95 8.48 -6.36 -15.14
N VAL A 96 7.37 -5.70 -15.44
CA VAL A 96 6.56 -4.95 -14.46
C VAL A 96 5.82 -5.91 -13.54
N ALA A 97 6.17 -5.91 -12.26
CA ALA A 97 5.44 -6.64 -11.22
C ALA A 97 4.27 -5.80 -10.65
N VAL A 98 4.48 -4.49 -10.52
CA VAL A 98 3.48 -3.55 -10.03
C VAL A 98 3.45 -2.31 -10.92
N ARG A 99 2.26 -1.92 -11.32
CA ARG A 99 1.99 -0.63 -11.95
C ARG A 99 1.37 0.31 -10.91
N ILE A 100 1.92 1.50 -10.79
CA ILE A 100 1.33 2.60 -10.02
C ILE A 100 0.83 3.65 -10.99
N ALA A 101 -0.44 4.02 -10.90
CA ALA A 101 -1.02 5.09 -11.68
C ALA A 101 -1.59 6.16 -10.76
N VAL A 102 -1.08 7.38 -10.88
CA VAL A 102 -1.46 8.49 -10.01
C VAL A 102 -1.72 9.77 -10.81
N SER A 103 -2.58 10.62 -10.30
CA SER A 103 -2.89 11.89 -10.94
C SER A 103 -3.35 12.94 -9.92
N SER A 104 -3.27 14.22 -10.33
CA SER A 104 -3.76 15.35 -9.52
C SER A 104 -5.26 15.28 -9.26
N TRP A 105 -6.04 14.66 -10.18
CA TRP A 105 -7.48 14.43 -10.08
C TRP A 105 -7.83 13.05 -10.59
N LEU A 106 -9.02 12.55 -10.23
CA LEU A 106 -9.47 11.27 -10.74
C LEU A 106 -9.50 11.29 -12.28
N ARG A 107 -8.89 10.28 -12.92
CA ARG A 107 -8.84 10.07 -14.36
C ARG A 107 -9.50 8.72 -14.67
N ASP A 108 -10.84 8.74 -14.78
CA ASP A 108 -11.67 7.53 -14.89
C ASP A 108 -11.28 6.67 -16.07
N GLU A 109 -11.16 7.27 -17.26
CA GLU A 109 -10.82 6.54 -18.50
C GLU A 109 -9.40 5.94 -18.45
N LEU A 110 -8.42 6.70 -17.92
CA LEU A 110 -7.06 6.20 -17.74
C LEU A 110 -7.04 5.01 -16.78
N PHE A 111 -7.70 5.12 -15.64
CA PHE A 111 -7.69 4.08 -14.61
C PHE A 111 -8.43 2.81 -15.09
N ARG A 112 -9.53 2.93 -15.81
CA ARG A 112 -10.23 1.81 -16.44
C ARG A 112 -9.36 1.06 -17.45
N ARG A 113 -8.66 1.81 -18.30
CA ARG A 113 -7.72 1.22 -19.25
C ARG A 113 -6.61 0.44 -18.55
N LEU A 114 -5.97 1.05 -17.54
CA LEU A 114 -4.90 0.40 -16.79
C LEU A 114 -5.39 -0.80 -15.97
N ASP A 115 -6.62 -0.75 -15.47
CA ASP A 115 -7.27 -1.87 -14.79
C ASP A 115 -7.48 -3.06 -15.72
N ALA A 116 -7.91 -2.81 -16.97
CA ALA A 116 -8.03 -3.85 -17.99
C ALA A 116 -6.65 -4.43 -18.36
N GLU A 117 -5.65 -3.58 -18.61
CA GLU A 117 -4.27 -4.01 -18.89
C GLU A 117 -3.67 -4.85 -17.74
N ALA A 118 -3.93 -4.46 -16.49
CA ALA A 118 -3.45 -5.20 -15.31
C ALA A 118 -4.05 -6.61 -15.26
N ARG A 119 -5.35 -6.74 -15.54
CA ARG A 119 -6.02 -8.05 -15.61
C ARG A 119 -5.48 -8.94 -16.74
N ASP A 120 -5.14 -8.35 -17.87
CA ASP A 120 -4.61 -9.08 -19.02
C ASP A 120 -3.16 -9.54 -18.78
N THR A 121 -2.34 -8.70 -18.16
CA THR A 121 -0.92 -8.96 -17.93
C THR A 121 -0.62 -9.70 -16.61
N GLY A 122 -1.53 -9.63 -15.65
CA GLY A 122 -1.33 -10.13 -14.29
C GLY A 122 -0.43 -9.24 -13.41
N ALA A 123 0.01 -8.08 -13.89
CA ALA A 123 0.75 -7.11 -13.08
C ALA A 123 -0.17 -6.46 -12.04
N ALA A 124 0.26 -6.38 -10.80
CA ALA A 124 -0.52 -5.69 -9.77
C ALA A 124 -0.70 -4.19 -10.10
N LEU A 125 -1.84 -3.59 -9.71
CA LEU A 125 -2.17 -2.20 -10.00
C LEU A 125 -2.53 -1.45 -8.72
N HIS A 126 -1.82 -0.36 -8.45
CA HIS A 126 -2.15 0.59 -7.40
C HIS A 126 -2.50 1.95 -7.97
N LEU A 127 -3.55 2.58 -7.43
CA LEU A 127 -4.05 3.86 -7.93
C LEU A 127 -3.96 4.93 -6.85
N GLY A 128 -3.82 6.20 -7.29
CA GLY A 128 -3.91 7.34 -6.40
C GLY A 128 -4.35 8.61 -7.11
N PHE A 129 -5.21 9.41 -6.46
CA PHE A 129 -5.75 10.64 -7.03
C PHE A 129 -6.31 11.56 -5.93
N ALA A 130 -6.48 12.83 -6.27
CA ALA A 130 -7.28 13.74 -5.46
C ALA A 130 -8.71 13.85 -5.99
N GLU A 131 -9.67 14.05 -5.09
CA GLU A 131 -11.04 14.38 -5.41
C GLU A 131 -11.63 15.30 -4.32
N GLY A 132 -12.14 16.44 -4.72
CA GLY A 132 -12.46 17.50 -3.78
C GLY A 132 -11.22 17.91 -2.99
N ARG A 133 -11.30 17.84 -1.66
CA ARG A 133 -10.17 18.16 -0.77
C ARG A 133 -9.40 16.95 -0.27
N ARG A 134 -9.77 15.74 -0.70
CA ARG A 134 -9.18 14.50 -0.21
C ARG A 134 -8.25 13.87 -1.21
N TRP A 135 -7.28 13.16 -0.69
CA TRP A 135 -6.40 12.28 -1.46
C TRP A 135 -6.83 10.84 -1.22
N TYR A 136 -6.98 10.10 -2.30
CA TYR A 136 -7.39 8.70 -2.30
C TYR A 136 -6.28 7.80 -2.83
N THR A 137 -6.17 6.61 -2.24
CA THR A 137 -5.31 5.53 -2.72
C THR A 137 -6.09 4.22 -2.79
N GLY A 138 -5.74 3.35 -3.73
CA GLY A 138 -6.36 2.04 -3.90
C GLY A 138 -7.72 2.07 -4.61
N PRO A 139 -8.37 0.88 -4.69
CA PRO A 139 -7.89 -0.37 -4.12
C PRO A 139 -6.58 -0.85 -4.77
N PHE A 140 -5.72 -1.50 -4.00
CA PHE A 140 -4.57 -2.19 -4.56
C PHE A 140 -5.02 -3.54 -5.10
N TRP A 141 -5.06 -3.67 -6.42
CA TRP A 141 -5.38 -4.91 -7.09
C TRP A 141 -4.13 -5.78 -7.22
N THR A 142 -4.19 -6.99 -6.69
CA THR A 142 -3.07 -7.94 -6.69
C THR A 142 -3.42 -9.26 -7.37
N GLY A 143 -4.61 -9.32 -7.97
CA GLY A 143 -5.10 -10.48 -8.69
C GLY A 143 -6.63 -10.63 -8.63
N PRO A 144 -7.21 -11.64 -9.30
CA PRO A 144 -8.65 -11.78 -9.50
C PRO A 144 -9.49 -11.91 -8.23
N ALA A 145 -8.86 -12.29 -7.11
CA ALA A 145 -9.53 -12.38 -5.80
C ALA A 145 -9.67 -11.02 -5.09
N THR A 146 -9.04 -9.96 -5.60
CA THR A 146 -9.05 -8.63 -5.00
C THR A 146 -9.88 -7.65 -5.83
N ALA A 147 -10.42 -6.62 -5.19
CA ALA A 147 -11.22 -5.62 -5.88
C ALA A 147 -10.38 -4.79 -6.86
N SER A 148 -10.92 -4.56 -8.02
CA SER A 148 -10.34 -3.76 -9.09
C SER A 148 -10.82 -2.30 -9.04
N TYR A 149 -10.30 -1.46 -9.94
CA TYR A 149 -10.83 -0.11 -10.12
C TYR A 149 -12.28 -0.13 -10.63
N GLU A 150 -12.62 -1.03 -11.53
CA GLU A 150 -13.99 -1.13 -12.04
C GLU A 150 -14.99 -1.54 -10.95
N ASP A 151 -14.57 -2.39 -10.01
CA ASP A 151 -15.37 -2.72 -8.82
C ASP A 151 -15.62 -1.48 -7.95
N LEU A 152 -14.56 -0.70 -7.67
CA LEU A 152 -14.66 0.55 -6.93
C LEU A 152 -15.59 1.54 -7.65
N ARG A 153 -15.38 1.73 -8.95
CA ARG A 153 -16.15 2.63 -9.80
C ARG A 153 -17.65 2.30 -9.76
N SER A 154 -18.00 1.04 -10.02
CA SER A 154 -19.36 0.57 -9.99
C SER A 154 -20.04 0.81 -8.65
N ARG A 155 -19.32 0.53 -7.55
CA ARG A 155 -19.84 0.76 -6.20
C ARG A 155 -20.02 2.24 -5.89
N ARG A 156 -19.13 3.09 -6.34
CA ARG A 156 -19.23 4.55 -6.15
C ARG A 156 -20.44 5.11 -6.89
N LEU A 157 -20.67 4.69 -8.13
CA LEU A 157 -21.86 5.09 -8.90
C LEU A 157 -23.14 4.59 -8.23
N ALA A 158 -23.17 3.33 -7.81
CA ALA A 158 -24.35 2.76 -7.15
C ALA A 158 -24.65 3.38 -5.76
N ALA A 159 -23.62 3.87 -5.06
CA ALA A 159 -23.79 4.52 -3.75
C ALA A 159 -24.02 6.03 -3.84
N SER A 160 -23.82 6.65 -5.02
CA SER A 160 -24.01 8.08 -5.20
C SER A 160 -25.51 8.43 -5.25
N PRO A 161 -25.94 9.49 -4.56
CA PRO A 161 -27.28 10.04 -4.79
C PRO A 161 -27.43 10.74 -6.14
N TRP A 162 -26.31 11.02 -6.84
CA TRP A 162 -26.23 11.66 -8.16
C TRP A 162 -25.25 10.89 -9.07
N PRO A 163 -25.58 9.68 -9.52
CA PRO A 163 -24.65 8.86 -10.31
C PRO A 163 -24.32 9.46 -11.68
N ASP A 164 -25.29 10.08 -12.34
CA ASP A 164 -25.12 10.68 -13.66
C ASP A 164 -24.22 11.93 -13.58
N GLU A 165 -24.41 12.78 -12.56
CA GLU A 165 -23.56 13.94 -12.34
C GLU A 165 -22.15 13.54 -11.96
N LEU A 166 -21.99 12.47 -11.18
CA LEU A 166 -20.66 11.92 -10.84
C LEU A 166 -19.95 11.42 -12.08
N ALA A 167 -20.63 10.66 -12.93
CA ALA A 167 -20.07 10.17 -14.19
C ALA A 167 -19.72 11.33 -15.13
N ALA A 168 -20.61 12.34 -15.25
CA ALA A 168 -20.36 13.53 -16.05
C ALA A 168 -19.16 14.34 -15.53
N HIS A 169 -18.99 14.43 -14.20
CA HIS A 169 -17.82 15.08 -13.59
C HIS A 169 -16.52 14.37 -13.95
N TRP A 170 -16.49 13.04 -13.87
CA TRP A 170 -15.31 12.26 -14.27
C TRP A 170 -15.00 12.42 -15.77
N ALA A 171 -16.01 12.35 -16.63
CA ALA A 171 -15.83 12.59 -18.07
C ALA A 171 -15.30 14.01 -18.37
N TRP A 172 -15.75 15.01 -17.61
CA TRP A 172 -15.21 16.38 -17.73
C TRP A 172 -13.73 16.45 -17.33
N LEU A 173 -13.31 15.79 -16.23
CA LEU A 173 -11.91 15.68 -15.83
C LEU A 173 -11.06 14.99 -16.90
N ASP A 174 -11.56 13.87 -17.48
CA ASP A 174 -10.88 13.14 -18.56
C ASP A 174 -10.72 13.97 -19.83
N SER A 175 -11.66 14.88 -20.11
CA SER A 175 -11.57 15.81 -21.27
C SER A 175 -10.58 16.96 -21.07
N GLY A 176 -9.86 16.99 -19.95
CA GLY A 176 -8.90 18.04 -19.62
C GLY A 176 -9.46 19.13 -18.70
N GLY A 177 -10.64 18.93 -18.15
CA GLY A 177 -11.19 19.78 -17.11
C GLY A 177 -10.32 19.75 -15.85
N ALA A 178 -10.24 20.87 -15.16
CA ALA A 178 -9.56 20.96 -13.87
C ALA A 178 -10.37 21.83 -12.91
N PRO A 179 -10.49 21.43 -11.63
CA PRO A 179 -11.06 22.31 -10.61
C PRO A 179 -10.31 23.64 -10.53
N GLU A 180 -11.01 24.75 -10.26
CA GLU A 180 -10.41 26.09 -10.18
C GLU A 180 -9.35 26.20 -9.09
N ALA A 181 -9.57 25.53 -7.97
CA ALA A 181 -8.56 25.38 -6.94
C ALA A 181 -7.81 24.06 -7.15
N GLY A 182 -6.48 24.13 -7.16
CA GLY A 182 -5.63 22.95 -7.23
C GLY A 182 -5.92 21.95 -6.08
N PRO A 183 -5.42 20.72 -6.19
CA PRO A 183 -5.58 19.74 -5.11
C PRO A 183 -4.98 20.30 -3.83
N SER A 184 -5.62 19.94 -2.73
CA SER A 184 -5.21 20.28 -1.37
C SER A 184 -3.70 20.10 -1.12
N PRO A 185 -3.10 20.77 -0.11
CA PRO A 185 -1.64 20.94 0.01
C PRO A 185 -0.82 19.68 -0.20
N ALA A 186 0.42 19.84 -0.63
CA ALA A 186 1.41 18.79 -0.90
C ALA A 186 1.48 17.70 0.20
N VAL A 187 1.20 18.05 1.46
CA VAL A 187 1.16 17.08 2.57
C VAL A 187 0.19 15.93 2.29
N GLY A 188 -0.95 16.18 1.67
CA GLY A 188 -1.91 15.14 1.32
C GLY A 188 -1.39 14.17 0.27
N ALA A 189 -0.67 14.70 -0.73
CA ALA A 189 0.01 13.89 -1.73
C ALA A 189 1.10 13.00 -1.11
N HIS A 190 1.88 13.52 -0.16
CA HIS A 190 2.92 12.74 0.53
C HIS A 190 2.34 11.62 1.40
N VAL A 191 1.22 11.86 2.10
CA VAL A 191 0.54 10.82 2.88
C VAL A 191 0.02 9.73 1.94
N ALA A 192 -0.64 10.10 0.84
CA ALA A 192 -1.11 9.14 -0.15
C ALA A 192 0.05 8.35 -0.77
N ALA A 193 1.15 9.02 -1.13
CA ALA A 193 2.35 8.38 -1.67
C ALA A 193 2.96 7.38 -0.68
N ALA A 194 3.02 7.73 0.61
CA ALA A 194 3.54 6.83 1.65
C ALA A 194 2.69 5.55 1.77
N LEU A 195 1.36 5.66 1.70
CA LEU A 195 0.45 4.51 1.71
C LEU A 195 0.68 3.62 0.48
N ILE A 196 0.75 4.22 -0.72
CA ILE A 196 0.98 3.48 -1.97
C ILE A 196 2.32 2.74 -1.92
N VAL A 197 3.39 3.42 -1.53
CA VAL A 197 4.73 2.82 -1.53
C VAL A 197 4.87 1.75 -0.44
N ALA A 198 4.22 1.92 0.72
CA ALA A 198 4.17 0.91 1.76
C ALA A 198 3.48 -0.39 1.28
N ASP A 199 2.34 -0.26 0.59
CA ASP A 199 1.62 -1.39 0.01
C ASP A 199 2.46 -2.12 -1.05
N VAL A 200 3.07 -1.37 -1.97
CA VAL A 200 3.92 -1.92 -3.03
C VAL A 200 5.16 -2.60 -2.44
N TRP A 201 5.78 -1.97 -1.44
CA TRP A 201 6.91 -2.56 -0.74
C TRP A 201 6.53 -3.88 -0.06
N ALA A 202 5.41 -3.91 0.67
CA ALA A 202 4.91 -5.12 1.32
C ALA A 202 4.66 -6.23 0.30
N TYR A 203 3.95 -5.94 -0.79
CA TYR A 203 3.66 -6.89 -1.86
C TYR A 203 4.91 -7.47 -2.51
N LEU A 204 5.90 -6.61 -2.84
CA LEU A 204 7.16 -7.06 -3.44
C LEU A 204 8.05 -7.87 -2.48
N HIS A 205 7.81 -7.78 -1.18
CA HIS A 205 8.50 -8.56 -0.16
C HIS A 205 7.67 -9.73 0.38
N ASP A 206 6.66 -10.16 -0.39
CA ASP A 206 5.77 -11.29 -0.06
C ASP A 206 5.08 -11.15 1.30
N ARG A 207 4.72 -9.92 1.64
CA ARG A 207 3.94 -9.56 2.83
C ARG A 207 2.53 -9.14 2.42
N GLU A 208 1.60 -9.23 3.36
CA GLU A 208 0.27 -8.70 3.16
C GLU A 208 0.34 -7.17 3.01
N ALA A 209 -0.17 -6.67 1.89
CA ALA A 209 -0.25 -5.24 1.64
C ALA A 209 -1.57 -4.69 2.21
N PRO A 210 -1.52 -3.74 3.18
CA PRO A 210 -2.71 -3.22 3.86
C PRO A 210 -3.76 -2.57 2.93
N GLY A 211 -3.34 -2.12 1.75
CA GLY A 211 -4.22 -1.52 0.73
C GLY A 211 -4.92 -2.52 -0.19
N THR A 212 -4.63 -3.83 -0.04
CA THR A 212 -5.26 -4.86 -0.87
C THR A 212 -6.77 -4.86 -0.67
N GLY A 213 -7.53 -4.58 -1.75
CA GLY A 213 -8.98 -4.46 -1.69
C GLY A 213 -9.49 -3.31 -0.81
N VAL A 214 -8.67 -2.32 -0.50
CA VAL A 214 -9.04 -1.18 0.36
C VAL A 214 -8.85 0.14 -0.39
N GLN A 215 -9.85 1.01 -0.37
CA GLN A 215 -9.67 2.42 -0.69
C GLN A 215 -9.38 3.19 0.60
N ALA A 216 -8.25 3.90 0.65
CA ALA A 216 -7.95 4.83 1.71
C ALA A 216 -8.19 6.27 1.25
N GLY A 217 -8.75 7.10 2.11
CA GLY A 217 -9.00 8.52 1.84
C GLY A 217 -8.43 9.39 2.97
N PHE A 218 -7.51 10.28 2.66
CA PHE A 218 -6.91 11.22 3.59
C PHE A 218 -7.43 12.63 3.37
N ASP A 219 -7.89 13.26 4.43
CA ASP A 219 -8.33 14.67 4.44
C ASP A 219 -7.26 15.53 5.13
N PRO A 220 -6.45 16.31 4.38
CA PRO A 220 -5.37 17.12 4.95
C PRO A 220 -5.86 18.22 5.90
N ALA A 221 -7.10 18.68 5.77
CA ALA A 221 -7.64 19.74 6.62
C ALA A 221 -7.96 19.25 8.04
N THR A 222 -8.29 17.96 8.17
CA THR A 222 -8.66 17.36 9.46
C THR A 222 -7.65 16.35 9.98
N GLY A 223 -6.71 15.91 9.13
CA GLY A 223 -5.78 14.83 9.42
C GLY A 223 -6.44 13.43 9.44
N LEU A 224 -7.72 13.32 9.07
CA LEU A 224 -8.43 12.05 9.10
C LEU A 224 -8.03 11.15 7.93
N LEU A 225 -7.67 9.92 8.28
CA LEU A 225 -7.47 8.82 7.34
C LEU A 225 -8.61 7.81 7.52
N ASN A 226 -9.42 7.66 6.47
CA ASN A 226 -10.48 6.67 6.42
C ASN A 226 -10.07 5.51 5.51
N ARG A 227 -10.47 4.30 5.87
CA ARG A 227 -10.27 3.08 5.07
C ARG A 227 -11.60 2.42 4.80
N HIS A 228 -11.86 2.08 3.55
CA HIS A 228 -13.10 1.44 3.10
C HIS A 228 -12.74 0.16 2.36
N LEU A 229 -13.27 -0.96 2.85
CA LEU A 229 -13.16 -2.23 2.15
C LEU A 229 -13.97 -2.16 0.84
N VAL A 230 -13.31 -2.50 -0.25
CA VAL A 230 -13.91 -2.65 -1.57
C VAL A 230 -13.99 -4.14 -1.88
N LEU A 231 -15.20 -4.65 -2.03
CA LEU A 231 -15.41 -6.06 -2.38
C LEU A 231 -15.49 -6.21 -3.91
N PRO A 232 -14.92 -7.25 -4.50
CA PRO A 232 -15.13 -7.58 -5.92
C PRO A 232 -16.62 -7.68 -6.24
N VAL A 233 -17.01 -7.23 -7.42
CA VAL A 233 -18.37 -7.43 -7.94
C VAL A 233 -18.42 -8.82 -8.58
N PRO A 234 -19.36 -9.70 -8.16
CA PRO A 234 -19.48 -11.01 -8.77
C PRO A 234 -19.71 -10.91 -10.28
N GLY A 235 -18.94 -11.66 -11.08
CA GLY A 235 -18.88 -11.55 -12.54
C GLY A 235 -20.19 -11.83 -13.33
N GLY A 236 -21.32 -12.01 -12.65
CA GLY A 236 -22.64 -12.14 -13.24
C GLY A 236 -23.51 -10.88 -13.18
N LEU A 237 -22.99 -9.79 -12.56
CA LEU A 237 -23.73 -8.53 -12.39
C LEU A 237 -23.24 -7.39 -13.30
N MET A 238 -22.34 -7.67 -14.22
CA MET A 238 -22.00 -6.72 -15.29
C MET A 238 -23.20 -6.62 -16.24
N VAL A 239 -24.15 -5.78 -15.87
CA VAL A 239 -25.24 -5.38 -16.79
C VAL A 239 -24.57 -4.57 -17.89
N GLU A 240 -24.56 -5.10 -19.10
CA GLU A 240 -24.29 -4.29 -20.29
C GLU A 240 -25.23 -3.08 -20.23
N GLN A 241 -24.65 -1.91 -20.02
CA GLN A 241 -25.41 -0.68 -20.17
C GLN A 241 -25.64 -0.44 -21.66
N PRO A 242 -26.87 -0.12 -22.06
CA PRO A 242 -27.23 0.10 -23.44
C PRO A 242 -26.54 1.28 -24.10
#